data_ce48672c9ef399691a07e0352438ae3d
#
_entry.id   ce48672c9ef399691a07e0352438ae3d
#
_cell.length_a   1.000
_cell.length_b   1.000
_cell.length_c   1.000
_cell.angle_alpha   90.00
_cell.angle_beta   90.00
_cell.angle_gamma   90.00
#
_symmetry.space_group_name_H-M   'P 1'
#
loop_
_entity.id
_entity.type
_entity.pdbx_description
1 polymer ?
#
loop_
_entity_poly.entity_id
_entity_poly.type
_entity_poly.pdbx_seq_one_letter_code
_entity_poly.pdbx_strand_id
1 'polypeptide(L)'
;MVDMSSDYVIRQVRVDEWPAVKELRLAALRDPVAPIAFLETYEQAQAQPDKFWKDRTARGAEGDPHECQLVAEGPKGEWAGTVTVLVEEPGAQDFTGELVEQRQAHVVAVFVREEHRGGTMAPALLRAAVGWSLAREGVSRVRLFVHQDNSRAEAFYRRAGFERTRLVGDECEMEYHPVA
;
A
#
# COMPACT_ATOMS: atom_id res chain seq x y z
N MET A 1 10.11 -8.87 -27.74
CA MET A 1 10.20 -8.75 -26.28
C MET A 1 8.80 -8.86 -25.71
N VAL A 2 8.51 -9.93 -25.01
CA VAL A 2 7.19 -10.11 -24.40
C VAL A 2 7.11 -9.15 -23.22
N ASP A 3 6.15 -8.26 -23.24
CA ASP A 3 5.88 -7.37 -22.11
C ASP A 3 5.32 -8.21 -20.97
N MET A 4 6.18 -8.54 -20.00
CA MET A 4 5.82 -9.34 -18.83
C MET A 4 4.79 -8.62 -17.94
N SER A 5 4.52 -7.33 -18.19
CA SER A 5 3.48 -6.59 -17.46
C SER A 5 2.07 -7.01 -17.84
N SER A 6 1.90 -7.69 -18.97
CA SER A 6 0.59 -8.17 -19.45
C SER A 6 0.08 -9.40 -18.70
N ASP A 7 0.93 -10.06 -17.90
CA ASP A 7 0.58 -11.31 -17.23
C ASP A 7 -0.08 -11.10 -15.85
N TYR A 8 -0.12 -9.86 -15.35
CA TYR A 8 -0.70 -9.53 -14.04
C TYR A 8 -1.98 -8.73 -14.20
N VAL A 9 -2.98 -9.09 -13.39
CA VAL A 9 -4.19 -8.29 -13.23
C VAL A 9 -4.10 -7.56 -11.89
N ILE A 10 -4.19 -6.23 -11.93
CA ILE A 10 -4.28 -5.42 -10.71
C ILE A 10 -5.75 -5.17 -10.44
N ARG A 11 -6.21 -5.62 -9.29
CA ARG A 11 -7.60 -5.51 -8.87
C ARG A 11 -7.73 -5.32 -7.38
N GLN A 12 -8.89 -4.88 -6.96
CA GLN A 12 -9.23 -4.78 -5.55
C GLN A 12 -9.53 -6.17 -4.98
N VAL A 13 -9.20 -6.38 -3.71
CA VAL A 13 -9.52 -7.63 -3.00
C VAL A 13 -11.03 -7.81 -2.84
N ARG A 14 -11.47 -9.04 -2.70
CA ARG A 14 -12.85 -9.42 -2.39
C ARG A 14 -12.97 -9.84 -0.93
N VAL A 15 -14.14 -9.68 -0.36
CA VAL A 15 -14.39 -9.96 1.07
C VAL A 15 -14.03 -11.39 1.48
N ASP A 16 -14.27 -12.36 0.60
CA ASP A 16 -14.01 -13.78 0.85
C ASP A 16 -12.53 -14.18 0.70
N GLU A 17 -11.68 -13.26 0.25
CA GLU A 17 -10.25 -13.51 0.04
C GLU A 17 -9.38 -13.25 1.28
N TRP A 18 -9.97 -13.14 2.45
CA TRP A 18 -9.24 -12.88 3.68
C TRP A 18 -8.11 -13.90 3.97
N PRO A 19 -8.20 -15.20 3.62
CA PRO A 19 -7.08 -16.11 3.80
C PRO A 19 -5.85 -15.72 2.98
N ALA A 20 -6.06 -15.27 1.73
CA ALA A 20 -4.98 -14.80 0.86
C ALA A 20 -4.39 -13.47 1.34
N VAL A 21 -5.24 -12.56 1.85
CA VAL A 21 -4.80 -11.31 2.49
C VAL A 21 -3.89 -11.61 3.68
N LYS A 22 -4.30 -12.53 4.56
CA LYS A 22 -3.51 -12.98 5.71
C LYS A 22 -2.17 -13.56 5.26
N GLU A 23 -2.17 -14.48 4.32
CA GLU A 23 -0.95 -15.14 3.84
C GLU A 23 0.04 -14.13 3.27
N LEU A 24 -0.42 -13.21 2.44
CA LEU A 24 0.44 -12.20 1.83
C LEU A 24 1.00 -11.23 2.88
N ARG A 25 0.21 -10.84 3.87
CA ARG A 25 0.66 -9.98 4.97
C ARG A 25 1.73 -10.67 5.82
N LEU A 26 1.53 -11.93 6.14
CA LEU A 26 2.52 -12.71 6.89
C LEU A 26 3.82 -12.87 6.08
N ALA A 27 3.74 -13.04 4.76
CA ALA A 27 4.91 -13.06 3.89
C ALA A 27 5.65 -11.71 3.92
N ALA A 28 4.92 -10.59 3.87
CA ALA A 28 5.50 -9.25 3.96
C ALA A 28 6.26 -9.04 5.28
N LEU A 29 5.70 -9.52 6.40
CA LEU A 29 6.30 -9.35 7.72
C LEU A 29 7.52 -10.25 7.97
N ARG A 30 7.75 -11.23 7.10
CA ARG A 30 8.98 -12.06 7.11
C ARG A 30 10.11 -11.46 6.28
N ASP A 31 9.84 -10.41 5.51
CA ASP A 31 10.89 -9.75 4.72
C ASP A 31 11.93 -9.13 5.64
N PRO A 32 13.23 -9.18 5.30
CA PRO A 32 14.30 -8.59 6.12
C PRO A 32 14.12 -7.09 6.40
N VAL A 33 13.45 -6.33 5.53
CA VAL A 33 13.17 -4.90 5.76
C VAL A 33 11.89 -4.64 6.55
N ALA A 34 11.12 -5.68 6.90
CA ALA A 34 9.86 -5.52 7.61
C ALA A 34 9.94 -4.63 8.86
N PRO A 35 11.00 -4.71 9.71
CA PRO A 35 11.09 -3.88 10.90
C PRO A 35 11.08 -2.37 10.63
N ILE A 36 11.55 -1.92 9.48
CA ILE A 36 11.55 -0.51 9.08
C ILE A 36 10.47 -0.18 8.04
N ALA A 37 9.79 -1.19 7.49
CA ALA A 37 8.74 -1.02 6.49
C ALA A 37 7.33 -1.07 7.10
N PHE A 38 7.15 -1.75 8.21
CA PHE A 38 5.83 -1.98 8.82
C PHE A 38 5.86 -1.74 10.34
N LEU A 39 4.71 -1.28 10.86
CA LEU A 39 4.56 -0.97 12.29
C LEU A 39 4.25 -2.21 13.13
N GLU A 40 3.72 -3.28 12.54
CA GLU A 40 3.43 -4.52 13.27
C GLU A 40 4.49 -5.59 13.02
N THR A 41 4.60 -6.53 13.94
CA THR A 41 5.51 -7.68 13.82
C THR A 41 4.77 -8.90 13.27
N TYR A 42 5.54 -9.88 12.76
CA TYR A 42 5.00 -11.16 12.32
C TYR A 42 4.23 -11.86 13.43
N GLU A 43 4.79 -11.90 14.65
CA GLU A 43 4.19 -12.54 15.81
C GLU A 43 2.86 -11.90 16.20
N GLN A 44 2.78 -10.58 16.17
CA GLN A 44 1.53 -9.86 16.42
C GLN A 44 0.46 -10.21 15.40
N ALA A 45 0.82 -10.19 14.12
CA ALA A 45 -0.10 -10.49 13.03
C ALA A 45 -0.56 -11.95 13.07
N GLN A 46 0.36 -12.89 13.27
CA GLN A 46 0.05 -14.32 13.33
C GLN A 46 -0.90 -14.66 14.49
N ALA A 47 -0.80 -13.94 15.60
CA ALA A 47 -1.64 -14.15 16.77
C ALA A 47 -3.08 -13.63 16.59
N GLN A 48 -3.36 -12.86 15.55
CA GLN A 48 -4.69 -12.32 15.31
C GLN A 48 -5.69 -13.42 14.90
N PRO A 49 -6.93 -13.36 15.44
CA PRO A 49 -7.97 -14.32 15.08
C PRO A 49 -8.50 -14.10 13.65
N ASP A 50 -9.16 -15.12 13.10
CA ASP A 50 -9.74 -15.03 11.75
C ASP A 50 -10.68 -13.84 11.58
N LYS A 51 -11.42 -13.46 12.63
CA LYS A 51 -12.30 -12.29 12.61
C LYS A 51 -11.53 -11.00 12.27
N PHE A 52 -10.34 -10.83 12.82
CA PHE A 52 -9.48 -9.68 12.50
C PHE A 52 -9.21 -9.59 10.99
N TRP A 53 -8.86 -10.72 10.38
CA TRP A 53 -8.54 -10.78 8.95
C TRP A 53 -9.76 -10.56 8.07
N LYS A 54 -10.91 -11.11 8.49
CA LYS A 54 -12.19 -10.89 7.80
C LYS A 54 -12.58 -9.41 7.82
N ASP A 55 -12.49 -8.77 8.97
CA ASP A 55 -12.84 -7.35 9.13
C ASP A 55 -11.88 -6.46 8.34
N ARG A 56 -10.58 -6.76 8.40
CA ARG A 56 -9.55 -6.04 7.65
C ARG A 56 -9.77 -6.14 6.14
N THR A 57 -10.03 -7.34 5.64
CA THR A 57 -10.29 -7.57 4.21
C THR A 57 -11.56 -6.87 3.76
N ALA A 58 -12.60 -6.91 4.56
CA ALA A 58 -13.86 -6.22 4.25
C ALA A 58 -13.68 -4.71 4.08
N ARG A 59 -12.84 -4.09 4.91
CA ARG A 59 -12.55 -2.65 4.77
C ARG A 59 -11.82 -2.32 3.47
N GLY A 60 -10.93 -3.17 3.02
CA GLY A 60 -10.16 -2.96 1.79
C GLY A 60 -10.84 -3.44 0.52
N ALA A 61 -12.00 -4.10 0.64
CA ALA A 61 -12.71 -4.71 -0.47
C ALA A 61 -13.53 -3.70 -1.27
N GLU A 62 -13.91 -4.11 -2.46
CA GLU A 62 -14.72 -3.30 -3.37
C GLU A 62 -15.99 -2.78 -2.68
N GLY A 63 -16.28 -1.51 -2.87
CA GLY A 63 -17.46 -0.84 -2.30
C GLY A 63 -17.18 0.02 -1.08
N ASP A 64 -16.04 -0.12 -0.42
CA ASP A 64 -15.67 0.78 0.68
C ASP A 64 -15.09 2.08 0.12
N PRO A 65 -15.66 3.25 0.46
CA PRO A 65 -15.15 4.53 -0.06
C PRO A 65 -13.92 5.05 0.68
N HIS A 66 -13.55 4.45 1.82
CA HIS A 66 -12.51 4.97 2.72
C HIS A 66 -11.23 4.13 2.71
N GLU A 67 -11.30 2.91 2.21
CA GLU A 67 -10.13 2.03 2.18
C GLU A 67 -10.16 1.17 0.91
N CYS A 68 -8.99 0.93 0.34
CA CYS A 68 -8.84 0.09 -0.84
C CYS A 68 -7.58 -0.73 -0.73
N GLN A 69 -7.71 -2.05 -0.80
CA GLN A 69 -6.55 -2.91 -0.96
C GLN A 69 -6.53 -3.46 -2.38
N LEU A 70 -5.43 -3.19 -3.09
CA LEU A 70 -5.17 -3.68 -4.44
C LEU A 70 -4.16 -4.82 -4.38
N VAL A 71 -4.36 -5.82 -5.24
CA VAL A 71 -3.43 -6.93 -5.40
C VAL A 71 -3.06 -7.10 -6.87
N ALA A 72 -1.84 -7.55 -7.10
CA ALA A 72 -1.38 -8.01 -8.42
C ALA A 72 -1.53 -9.52 -8.46
N GLU A 73 -2.50 -10.00 -9.24
CA GLU A 73 -2.77 -11.41 -9.43
C GLU A 73 -2.13 -11.90 -10.72
N GLY A 74 -1.31 -12.93 -10.62
CA GLY A 74 -0.66 -13.55 -11.75
C GLY A 74 -1.57 -14.53 -12.50
N PRO A 75 -1.09 -15.08 -13.63
CA PRO A 75 -1.91 -15.92 -14.52
C PRO A 75 -2.37 -17.23 -13.89
N LYS A 76 -1.75 -17.67 -12.81
CA LYS A 76 -2.15 -18.88 -12.06
C LYS A 76 -2.97 -18.54 -10.80
N GLY A 77 -3.40 -17.29 -10.65
CA GLY A 77 -4.14 -16.85 -9.48
C GLY A 77 -3.27 -16.51 -8.27
N GLU A 78 -1.95 -16.60 -8.38
CA GLU A 78 -1.02 -16.22 -7.32
C GLU A 78 -0.97 -14.72 -7.10
N TRP A 79 -0.88 -14.29 -5.85
CA TRP A 79 -0.73 -12.88 -5.50
C TRP A 79 0.75 -12.50 -5.38
N ALA A 80 1.20 -11.63 -6.26
CA ALA A 80 2.60 -11.23 -6.36
C ALA A 80 2.93 -9.98 -5.54
N GLY A 81 1.95 -9.15 -5.25
CA GLY A 81 2.14 -7.92 -4.50
C GLY A 81 0.83 -7.26 -4.11
N THR A 82 0.92 -6.26 -3.25
CA THR A 82 -0.23 -5.53 -2.74
C THR A 82 0.12 -4.10 -2.36
N VAL A 83 -0.89 -3.26 -2.32
CA VAL A 83 -0.84 -1.90 -1.79
C VAL A 83 -2.20 -1.57 -1.18
N THR A 84 -2.21 -0.82 -0.09
CA THR A 84 -3.44 -0.35 0.54
C THR A 84 -3.48 1.17 0.53
N VAL A 85 -4.65 1.74 0.32
CA VAL A 85 -4.91 3.18 0.40
C VAL A 85 -5.93 3.42 1.50
N LEU A 86 -5.63 4.38 2.37
CA LEU A 86 -6.55 4.87 3.40
C LEU A 86 -6.95 6.29 3.03
N VAL A 87 -8.27 6.58 3.00
CA VAL A 87 -8.77 7.94 2.87
C VAL A 87 -8.84 8.55 4.26
N GLU A 88 -8.13 9.66 4.45
CA GLU A 88 -8.07 10.38 5.71
C GLU A 88 -8.97 11.61 5.64
N GLU A 89 -9.90 11.71 6.59
CA GLU A 89 -10.90 12.78 6.63
C GLU A 89 -10.41 13.99 7.45
N PRO A 90 -10.80 15.22 7.06
CA PRO A 90 -10.46 16.42 7.84
C PRO A 90 -10.93 16.29 9.30
N GLY A 91 -10.08 16.69 10.23
CA GLY A 91 -10.35 16.62 11.66
C GLY A 91 -10.01 15.30 12.33
N ALA A 92 -9.72 14.26 11.56
CA ALA A 92 -9.18 13.01 12.10
C ALA A 92 -7.69 13.18 12.47
N GLN A 93 -7.22 12.36 13.40
CA GLN A 93 -5.79 12.26 13.67
C GLN A 93 -5.20 11.14 12.82
N ASP A 94 -4.06 11.40 12.22
CA ASP A 94 -3.30 10.38 11.51
C ASP A 94 -2.43 9.54 12.48
N PHE A 95 -1.67 8.59 11.95
CA PHE A 95 -0.83 7.71 12.79
C PHE A 95 0.31 8.47 13.51
N THR A 96 0.65 9.68 13.09
CA THR A 96 1.63 10.53 13.77
C THR A 96 0.99 11.32 14.93
N GLY A 97 -0.33 11.31 15.04
CA GLY A 97 -1.09 12.10 16.01
C GLY A 97 -1.42 13.51 15.52
N GLU A 98 -1.07 13.84 14.29
CA GLU A 98 -1.37 15.14 13.70
C GLU A 98 -2.78 15.17 13.12
N LEU A 99 -3.41 16.35 13.16
CA LEU A 99 -4.72 16.54 12.56
C LEU A 99 -4.61 16.60 11.03
N VAL A 100 -5.49 15.88 10.37
CA VAL A 100 -5.68 15.97 8.92
C VAL A 100 -6.44 17.25 8.61
N GLU A 101 -5.88 18.12 7.78
CA GLU A 101 -6.47 19.41 7.45
C GLU A 101 -7.45 19.34 6.28
N GLN A 102 -7.16 18.48 5.30
CA GLN A 102 -7.99 18.29 4.11
C GLN A 102 -8.13 16.80 3.81
N ARG A 103 -9.18 16.44 3.08
CA ARG A 103 -9.40 15.06 2.65
C ARG A 103 -8.24 14.62 1.77
N GLN A 104 -7.59 13.53 2.13
CA GLN A 104 -6.39 13.06 1.46
C GLN A 104 -6.32 11.54 1.45
N ALA A 105 -5.46 10.98 0.62
CA ALA A 105 -5.18 9.55 0.57
C ALA A 105 -3.80 9.27 1.15
N HIS A 106 -3.70 8.21 1.93
CA HIS A 106 -2.46 7.71 2.50
C HIS A 106 -2.19 6.29 1.98
N VAL A 107 -1.13 6.15 1.22
CA VAL A 107 -0.69 4.86 0.67
C VAL A 107 0.13 4.13 1.71
N VAL A 108 -0.27 2.92 2.03
CA VAL A 108 0.36 2.09 3.08
C VAL A 108 0.53 0.64 2.61
N ALA A 109 1.29 -0.14 3.36
CA ALA A 109 1.42 -1.58 3.18
C ALA A 109 1.81 -2.00 1.76
N VAL A 110 2.74 -1.29 1.16
CA VAL A 110 3.29 -1.65 -0.15
C VAL A 110 4.22 -2.85 0.02
N PHE A 111 3.92 -3.93 -0.67
CA PHE A 111 4.75 -5.13 -0.65
C PHE A 111 4.70 -5.84 -2.00
N VAL A 112 5.87 -6.30 -2.44
CA VAL A 112 6.03 -7.13 -3.63
C VAL A 112 6.91 -8.31 -3.26
N ARG A 113 6.46 -9.53 -3.58
CA ARG A 113 7.25 -10.74 -3.34
C ARG A 113 8.60 -10.62 -4.05
N GLU A 114 9.65 -11.12 -3.42
CA GLU A 114 11.02 -10.96 -3.88
C GLU A 114 11.21 -11.39 -5.35
N GLU A 115 10.62 -12.52 -5.74
CA GLU A 115 10.72 -13.07 -7.09
C GLU A 115 10.04 -12.21 -8.17
N HIS A 116 9.22 -11.24 -7.77
CA HIS A 116 8.51 -10.33 -8.68
C HIS A 116 9.05 -8.90 -8.67
N ARG A 117 10.15 -8.66 -7.96
CA ARG A 117 10.76 -7.32 -7.86
C ARG A 117 11.62 -6.99 -9.09
N GLY A 118 11.82 -5.69 -9.32
CA GLY A 118 12.67 -5.19 -10.39
C GLY A 118 12.01 -5.10 -11.76
N GLY A 119 10.73 -5.48 -11.85
CA GLY A 119 9.95 -5.39 -13.10
C GLY A 119 8.98 -4.21 -13.09
N THR A 120 7.93 -4.34 -13.87
CA THR A 120 6.90 -3.30 -14.07
C THR A 120 5.71 -3.41 -13.11
N MET A 121 5.59 -4.50 -12.36
CA MET A 121 4.43 -4.78 -11.53
C MET A 121 4.33 -3.83 -10.33
N ALA A 122 5.42 -3.59 -9.60
CA ALA A 122 5.41 -2.68 -8.47
C ALA A 122 5.06 -1.24 -8.87
N PRO A 123 5.65 -0.66 -9.94
CA PRO A 123 5.20 0.63 -10.46
C PRO A 123 3.72 0.64 -10.87
N ALA A 124 3.22 -0.44 -11.46
CA ALA A 124 1.82 -0.54 -11.88
C ALA A 124 0.87 -0.57 -10.68
N LEU A 125 1.21 -1.30 -9.61
CA LEU A 125 0.46 -1.30 -8.34
C LEU A 125 0.37 0.12 -7.76
N LEU A 126 1.49 0.83 -7.71
CA LEU A 126 1.52 2.17 -7.15
C LEU A 126 0.72 3.17 -8.00
N ARG A 127 0.81 3.08 -9.34
CA ARG A 127 -0.02 3.88 -10.25
C ARG A 127 -1.51 3.61 -10.03
N ALA A 128 -1.90 2.36 -9.86
CA ALA A 128 -3.28 1.99 -9.58
C ALA A 128 -3.77 2.57 -8.26
N ALA A 129 -2.93 2.55 -7.22
CA ALA A 129 -3.24 3.15 -5.93
C ALA A 129 -3.44 4.67 -6.02
N VAL A 130 -2.56 5.36 -6.72
CA VAL A 130 -2.67 6.81 -6.96
C VAL A 130 -3.94 7.12 -7.77
N GLY A 131 -4.20 6.35 -8.82
CA GLY A 131 -5.40 6.52 -9.66
C GLY A 131 -6.68 6.33 -8.87
N TRP A 132 -6.76 5.30 -8.05
CA TRP A 132 -7.91 5.09 -7.17
C TRP A 132 -8.09 6.26 -6.20
N SER A 133 -6.99 6.73 -5.60
CA SER A 133 -7.01 7.85 -4.65
C SER A 133 -7.57 9.12 -5.27
N LEU A 134 -7.04 9.52 -6.42
CA LEU A 134 -7.43 10.75 -7.10
C LEU A 134 -8.83 10.69 -7.71
N ALA A 135 -9.38 9.50 -7.89
CA ALA A 135 -10.77 9.31 -8.29
C ALA A 135 -11.77 9.50 -7.15
N ARG A 136 -11.30 9.61 -5.90
CA ARG A 136 -12.18 9.87 -4.74
C ARG A 136 -12.53 11.34 -4.69
N GLU A 137 -13.82 11.64 -4.50
CA GLU A 137 -14.30 13.01 -4.40
C GLU A 137 -13.59 13.77 -3.27
N GLY A 138 -13.10 14.96 -3.55
CA GLY A 138 -12.45 15.83 -2.58
C GLY A 138 -11.02 15.43 -2.21
N VAL A 139 -10.49 14.34 -2.73
CA VAL A 139 -9.09 13.94 -2.51
C VAL A 139 -8.20 14.68 -3.51
N SER A 140 -7.37 15.60 -3.00
CA SER A 140 -6.43 16.38 -3.79
C SER A 140 -4.97 16.03 -3.51
N ARG A 141 -4.72 15.27 -2.46
CA ARG A 141 -3.38 14.93 -1.99
C ARG A 141 -3.24 13.43 -1.78
N VAL A 142 -2.15 12.87 -2.29
CA VAL A 142 -1.78 11.46 -2.05
C VAL A 142 -0.41 11.46 -1.42
N ARG A 143 -0.28 10.84 -0.25
CA ARG A 143 0.98 10.78 0.49
C ARG A 143 1.30 9.36 0.96
N LEU A 144 2.54 9.17 1.32
CA LEU A 144 3.03 7.98 2.01
C LEU A 144 4.15 8.37 2.98
N PHE A 145 4.49 7.43 3.86
CA PHE A 145 5.65 7.55 4.73
C PHE A 145 6.61 6.41 4.46
N VAL A 146 7.89 6.70 4.50
CA VAL A 146 8.96 5.72 4.34
C VAL A 146 10.02 5.97 5.41
N HIS A 147 10.50 4.89 6.05
CA HIS A 147 11.56 5.01 7.05
C HIS A 147 12.81 5.63 6.41
N GLN A 148 13.45 6.57 7.10
CA GLN A 148 14.61 7.29 6.58
C GLN A 148 15.79 6.37 6.19
N ASP A 149 15.88 5.18 6.79
CA ASP A 149 16.91 4.19 6.49
C ASP A 149 16.53 3.25 5.33
N ASN A 150 15.29 3.36 4.82
CA ASN A 150 14.82 2.56 3.70
C ASN A 150 15.03 3.30 2.37
N SER A 151 16.30 3.53 2.02
CA SER A 151 16.68 4.30 0.84
C SER A 151 16.23 3.65 -0.48
N ARG A 152 16.14 2.33 -0.52
CA ARG A 152 15.65 1.59 -1.69
C ARG A 152 14.18 1.89 -1.98
N ALA A 153 13.34 1.86 -0.94
CA ALA A 153 11.93 2.21 -1.07
C ALA A 153 11.75 3.68 -1.44
N GLU A 154 12.50 4.59 -0.80
CA GLU A 154 12.45 6.02 -1.13
C GLU A 154 12.79 6.27 -2.60
N ALA A 155 13.84 5.64 -3.11
CA ALA A 155 14.22 5.76 -4.52
C ALA A 155 13.10 5.24 -5.46
N PHE A 156 12.46 4.14 -5.10
CA PHE A 156 11.31 3.60 -5.83
C PHE A 156 10.15 4.60 -5.87
N TYR A 157 9.80 5.19 -4.73
CA TYR A 157 8.71 6.18 -4.65
C TYR A 157 9.05 7.44 -5.44
N ARG A 158 10.29 7.90 -5.41
CA ARG A 158 10.73 9.05 -6.22
C ARG A 158 10.54 8.80 -7.72
N ARG A 159 10.92 7.62 -8.20
CA ARG A 159 10.70 7.25 -9.61
C ARG A 159 9.22 7.20 -9.99
N ALA A 160 8.36 6.96 -9.02
CA ALA A 160 6.91 6.91 -9.22
C ALA A 160 6.21 8.28 -9.13
N GLY A 161 6.97 9.35 -8.86
CA GLY A 161 6.43 10.71 -8.82
C GLY A 161 6.20 11.26 -7.41
N PHE A 162 6.67 10.57 -6.38
CA PHE A 162 6.61 11.08 -5.00
C PHE A 162 7.84 11.90 -4.67
N GLU A 163 7.63 13.01 -3.97
CA GLU A 163 8.70 13.89 -3.50
C GLU A 163 8.66 14.00 -1.98
N ARG A 164 9.82 14.05 -1.36
CA ARG A 164 9.94 14.23 0.10
C ARG A 164 9.43 15.61 0.48
N THR A 165 8.55 15.67 1.48
CA THR A 165 8.01 16.92 2.02
C THR A 165 8.58 17.25 3.39
N ARG A 166 8.72 16.27 4.29
CA ARG A 166 9.24 16.49 5.65
C ARG A 166 9.66 15.18 6.31
N LEU A 167 10.35 15.31 7.42
CA LEU A 167 10.72 14.20 8.30
C LEU A 167 9.88 14.31 9.59
N VAL A 168 9.23 13.22 9.97
CA VAL A 168 8.47 13.10 11.23
C VAL A 168 9.05 11.93 12.02
N GLY A 169 9.86 12.21 13.04
CA GLY A 169 10.65 11.18 13.70
C GLY A 169 11.61 10.51 12.71
N ASP A 170 11.52 9.20 12.57
CA ASP A 170 12.33 8.43 11.63
C ASP A 170 11.63 8.22 10.27
N GLU A 171 10.44 8.77 10.09
CA GLU A 171 9.63 8.58 8.89
C GLU A 171 9.68 9.81 7.99
N CYS A 172 9.99 9.58 6.71
CA CYS A 172 9.92 10.60 5.68
C CYS A 172 8.53 10.61 5.05
N GLU A 173 7.85 11.74 5.13
CA GLU A 173 6.63 11.95 4.36
C GLU A 173 7.01 12.23 2.90
N MET A 174 6.32 11.57 1.99
CA MET A 174 6.43 11.82 0.55
C MET A 174 5.05 12.09 -0.03
N GLU A 175 4.96 13.02 -0.96
CA GLU A 175 3.71 13.43 -1.60
C GLU A 175 3.81 13.25 -3.10
N TYR A 176 2.73 12.74 -3.70
CA TYR A 176 2.67 12.53 -5.14
C TYR A 176 2.48 13.86 -5.87
N HIS A 177 3.35 14.10 -6.82
CA HIS A 177 3.25 15.19 -7.78
C HIS A 177 3.25 14.60 -9.19
N PRO A 178 2.22 14.83 -10.00
CA PRO A 178 2.21 14.33 -11.36
C PRO A 178 3.45 14.79 -12.12
N VAL A 179 4.15 13.84 -12.74
CA VAL A 179 5.27 14.18 -13.64
C VAL A 179 4.67 14.79 -14.89
N ALA A 180 5.11 16.01 -15.17
CA ALA A 180 4.65 16.71 -16.37
C ALA A 180 5.18 16.05 -17.65
#